data_c15b93cde9c69e6d6d6658ae197e9ebc
#
_entry.id   c15b93cde9c69e6d6d6658ae197e9ebc
#
_cell.length_a   1.000
_cell.length_b   1.000
_cell.length_c   1.000
_cell.angle_alpha   90.00
_cell.angle_beta   90.00
_cell.angle_gamma   90.00
#
_symmetry.space_group_name_H-M   'P 1'
#
loop_
_entity.id
_entity.type
_entity.pdbx_description
1 polymer ?
#
loop_
_entity_poly.entity_id
_entity_poly.type
_entity_poly.pdbx_seq_one_letter_code
_entity_poly.pdbx_strand_id
1 'polypeptide(L)'
;MKNELIKISIRNLVEFVLRRGSIDSRIKASVRALEGIKGHKKIQSSYSEKDRAEVTLKEDIDFEDFTLRVEGRADGILEENKKIIIDEIKTTTKNVMDIDYDFNELHWAQAKVYAYIYSKEKNLDSIIVQLTYYNVEDFGTKFLRKEYSFHELREFFYDLIEKYKEWILLEKKWIDFRNDSIESFNFPFKSYRKGQRELAIRVYKAITEGKKCFAEAPTGTGKTMSILFPAVKALGAKETNKIFYITAKTTTREIANNTLRIMREKGLNLRSVNITAKEKCCKMEEKKCIPEYCPYANGYFDRVNIALKEALKHKEEYDLEYINKLSEEYNICPFEFSLELSNFCDVVICDYNYIFDPQASLKGILEGK
;
A
#
# COMPACT_ATOMS: atom_id res chain seq x y z
N MET A 1 -7.47 27.17 -9.28
CA MET A 1 -8.12 25.90 -8.85
C MET A 1 -7.33 25.40 -7.63
N LYS A 2 -7.97 24.83 -6.61
CA LYS A 2 -7.20 24.21 -5.52
C LYS A 2 -6.57 22.93 -6.08
N ASN A 3 -5.25 22.83 -5.99
CA ASN A 3 -4.55 21.61 -6.37
C ASN A 3 -5.08 20.41 -5.56
N GLU A 4 -5.15 19.26 -6.18
CA GLU A 4 -5.51 18.01 -5.50
C GLU A 4 -4.50 17.72 -4.39
N LEU A 5 -4.97 17.41 -3.19
CA LEU A 5 -4.11 17.08 -2.06
C LEU A 5 -3.96 15.55 -1.94
N ILE A 6 -2.76 15.06 -2.26
CA ILE A 6 -2.36 13.66 -2.08
C ILE A 6 -1.60 13.55 -0.76
N LYS A 7 -1.96 12.56 0.07
CA LYS A 7 -1.33 12.36 1.37
C LYS A 7 -0.63 11.01 1.44
N ILE A 8 0.54 10.99 2.04
CA ILE A 8 1.25 9.76 2.37
C ILE A 8 1.91 9.88 3.75
N SER A 9 1.88 8.78 4.50
CA SER A 9 2.65 8.73 5.74
C SER A 9 4.14 8.58 5.45
N ILE A 10 4.99 9.17 6.30
CA ILE A 10 6.47 9.05 6.20
C ILE A 10 6.88 7.58 6.14
N ARG A 11 6.28 6.75 6.98
CA ARG A 11 6.56 5.31 6.99
C ARG A 11 6.24 4.66 5.64
N ASN A 12 5.04 4.88 5.12
CA ASN A 12 4.60 4.26 3.86
C ASN A 12 5.44 4.75 2.67
N LEU A 13 5.81 6.04 2.65
CA LEU A 13 6.68 6.61 1.63
C LEU A 13 8.04 5.90 1.61
N VAL A 14 8.69 5.80 2.77
CA VAL A 14 10.00 5.16 2.92
C VAL A 14 9.92 3.66 2.60
N GLU A 15 8.96 2.95 3.19
CA GLU A 15 8.78 1.51 2.96
C GLU A 15 8.47 1.20 1.49
N PHE A 16 7.70 2.03 0.80
CA PHE A 16 7.36 1.81 -0.60
C PHE A 16 8.52 2.10 -1.57
N VAL A 17 9.21 3.23 -1.37
CA VAL A 17 10.25 3.69 -2.32
C VAL A 17 11.57 2.98 -2.10
N LEU A 18 11.95 2.73 -0.85
CA LEU A 18 13.25 2.19 -0.47
C LEU A 18 13.22 0.73 -0.02
N ARG A 19 12.07 0.05 -0.15
CA ARG A 19 11.95 -1.35 0.25
C ARG A 19 13.00 -2.23 -0.41
N ARG A 20 13.62 -3.08 0.40
CA ARG A 20 14.67 -4.00 0.00
C ARG A 20 14.57 -5.31 0.76
N GLY A 21 15.26 -6.34 0.24
CA GLY A 21 15.42 -7.63 0.86
C GLY A 21 14.29 -8.60 0.54
N SER A 22 14.02 -9.49 1.45
CA SER A 22 13.28 -10.74 1.19
C SER A 22 12.00 -10.83 1.97
N ILE A 23 11.05 -11.61 1.44
CA ILE A 23 9.93 -12.10 2.24
C ILE A 23 10.46 -13.15 3.21
N ASP A 24 10.12 -13.03 4.49
CA ASP A 24 10.48 -14.01 5.52
C ASP A 24 9.27 -14.29 6.43
N SER A 25 8.68 -15.48 6.27
CA SER A 25 7.50 -15.90 7.04
C SER A 25 7.79 -16.18 8.54
N ARG A 26 9.04 -16.22 8.94
CA ARG A 26 9.44 -16.33 10.36
C ARG A 26 9.17 -15.03 11.12
N ILE A 27 9.05 -13.90 10.39
CA ILE A 27 8.78 -12.59 10.97
C ILE A 27 7.27 -12.43 11.16
N LYS A 28 6.76 -12.80 12.36
CA LYS A 28 5.34 -12.65 12.71
C LYS A 28 5.02 -11.21 13.12
N ALA A 29 4.18 -10.53 12.34
CA ALA A 29 3.84 -9.12 12.56
C ALA A 29 2.82 -8.87 13.70
N SER A 30 1.86 -9.78 13.94
CA SER A 30 0.68 -9.48 14.76
C SER A 30 0.88 -9.53 16.29
N VAL A 31 1.75 -10.40 16.80
CA VAL A 31 2.03 -10.46 18.27
C VAL A 31 2.87 -9.27 18.71
N ARG A 32 3.64 -8.68 17.80
CA ARG A 32 4.60 -7.61 18.07
C ARG A 32 4.00 -6.20 18.15
N ALA A 33 2.80 -5.97 17.65
CA ALA A 33 2.22 -4.62 17.63
C ALA A 33 1.93 -4.09 19.05
N LEU A 34 1.36 -4.91 19.93
CA LEU A 34 1.11 -4.54 21.34
C LEU A 34 2.39 -4.40 22.16
N GLU A 35 3.35 -5.28 21.92
CA GLU A 35 4.67 -5.20 22.54
C GLU A 35 5.45 -3.98 22.05
N GLY A 36 5.33 -3.66 20.76
CA GLY A 36 5.87 -2.44 20.18
C GLY A 36 5.36 -1.18 20.89
N ILE A 37 4.05 -1.05 21.06
CA ILE A 37 3.44 0.10 21.75
C ILE A 37 3.94 0.21 23.19
N LYS A 38 4.07 -0.92 23.92
CA LYS A 38 4.61 -0.93 25.26
C LYS A 38 6.10 -0.53 25.32
N GLY A 39 6.89 -1.01 24.36
CA GLY A 39 8.30 -0.64 24.23
C GLY A 39 8.51 0.84 23.98
N HIS A 40 7.76 1.43 23.04
CA HIS A 40 7.79 2.88 22.77
C HIS A 40 7.46 3.68 24.03
N LYS A 41 6.36 3.34 24.73
CA LYS A 41 5.98 4.01 25.99
C LYS A 41 7.07 3.87 27.06
N LYS A 42 7.72 2.74 27.13
CA LYS A 42 8.80 2.51 28.11
C LYS A 42 9.98 3.44 27.85
N ILE A 43 10.44 3.57 26.62
CA ILE A 43 11.52 4.48 26.25
C ILE A 43 11.08 5.94 26.45
N GLN A 44 9.91 6.32 25.96
CA GLN A 44 9.36 7.68 26.10
C GLN A 44 9.18 8.08 27.58
N SER A 45 8.91 7.14 28.48
CA SER A 45 8.84 7.42 29.92
C SER A 45 10.17 7.80 30.57
N SER A 46 11.29 7.59 29.90
CA SER A 46 12.63 8.02 30.33
C SER A 46 13.05 9.40 29.79
N TYR A 47 12.23 10.01 28.96
CA TYR A 47 12.48 11.35 28.42
C TYR A 47 12.46 12.42 29.53
N SER A 48 13.27 13.44 29.35
CA SER A 48 13.29 14.61 30.26
C SER A 48 12.10 15.54 30.02
N GLU A 49 11.90 16.51 30.92
CA GLU A 49 10.83 17.52 30.76
C GLU A 49 10.97 18.40 29.48
N LYS A 50 12.18 18.47 28.91
CA LYS A 50 12.46 19.24 27.69
C LYS A 50 12.15 18.43 26.42
N ASP A 51 12.09 17.13 26.54
CA ASP A 51 11.88 16.22 25.42
C ASP A 51 10.40 16.12 25.09
N ARG A 52 10.12 15.87 23.82
CA ARG A 52 8.74 15.73 23.33
C ARG A 52 8.54 14.40 22.65
N ALA A 53 7.55 13.66 23.12
CA ALA A 53 7.14 12.39 22.50
C ALA A 53 6.00 12.62 21.51
N GLU A 54 5.89 11.73 20.51
CA GLU A 54 4.76 11.63 19.59
C GLU A 54 4.45 12.95 18.84
N VAL A 55 5.50 13.59 18.27
CA VAL A 55 5.38 14.89 17.62
C VAL A 55 4.96 14.72 16.16
N THR A 56 3.81 15.27 15.81
CA THR A 56 3.35 15.29 14.42
C THR A 56 4.15 16.26 13.58
N LEU A 57 4.73 15.77 12.51
CA LEU A 57 5.50 16.53 11.53
C LEU A 57 4.87 16.34 10.14
N LYS A 58 4.86 17.40 9.35
CA LYS A 58 4.31 17.38 7.98
C LYS A 58 5.09 18.33 7.06
N GLU A 59 5.15 17.98 5.81
CA GLU A 59 5.68 18.80 4.72
C GLU A 59 4.77 18.74 3.51
N ASP A 60 4.42 19.89 2.97
CA ASP A 60 3.64 20.01 1.73
C ASP A 60 4.58 20.38 0.59
N ILE A 61 4.57 19.57 -0.46
CA ILE A 61 5.37 19.78 -1.66
C ILE A 61 4.40 20.05 -2.82
N ASP A 62 4.47 21.27 -3.35
CA ASP A 62 3.63 21.70 -4.46
C ASP A 62 4.24 21.29 -5.80
N PHE A 63 3.44 20.62 -6.61
CA PHE A 63 3.67 20.34 -8.02
C PHE A 63 2.65 21.11 -8.86
N GLU A 64 2.79 21.06 -10.19
CA GLU A 64 1.93 21.79 -11.11
C GLU A 64 0.43 21.41 -10.93
N ASP A 65 0.14 20.09 -10.83
CA ASP A 65 -1.23 19.55 -10.82
C ASP A 65 -1.71 19.03 -9.46
N PHE A 66 -0.85 18.97 -8.45
CA PHE A 66 -1.20 18.45 -7.13
C PHE A 66 -0.22 18.95 -6.05
N THR A 67 -0.66 18.86 -4.80
CA THR A 67 0.19 19.03 -3.62
C THR A 67 0.38 17.67 -2.95
N LEU A 68 1.61 17.24 -2.74
CA LEU A 68 1.93 16.04 -1.97
C LEU A 68 2.19 16.42 -0.52
N ARG A 69 1.36 15.90 0.39
CA ARG A 69 1.59 16.01 1.83
C ARG A 69 2.26 14.74 2.34
N VAL A 70 3.45 14.91 2.87
CA VAL A 70 4.18 13.87 3.61
C VAL A 70 4.03 14.17 5.10
N GLU A 71 3.41 13.27 5.85
CA GLU A 71 3.12 13.49 7.26
C GLU A 71 3.37 12.25 8.11
N GLY A 72 3.72 12.45 9.38
CA GLY A 72 3.93 11.35 10.31
C GLY A 72 4.15 11.85 11.73
N ARG A 73 4.33 10.92 12.65
CA ARG A 73 4.52 11.19 14.05
C ARG A 73 5.87 10.64 14.49
N ALA A 74 6.82 11.55 14.77
CA ALA A 74 8.12 11.20 15.29
C ALA A 74 8.00 10.67 16.72
N ASP A 75 8.67 9.59 17.05
CA ASP A 75 8.60 8.96 18.37
C ASP A 75 9.14 9.88 19.46
N GLY A 76 10.24 10.60 19.19
CA GLY A 76 10.82 11.55 20.11
C GLY A 76 11.58 12.69 19.45
N ILE A 77 11.55 13.85 20.09
CA ILE A 77 12.43 14.99 19.82
C ILE A 77 13.09 15.36 21.13
N LEU A 78 14.40 15.11 21.22
CA LEU A 78 15.18 15.28 22.45
C LEU A 78 16.08 16.50 22.35
N GLU A 79 16.41 17.09 23.49
CA GLU A 79 17.36 18.20 23.59
C GLU A 79 18.51 17.83 24.54
N GLU A 80 19.70 17.58 24.00
CA GLU A 80 20.92 17.32 24.76
C GLU A 80 22.01 18.33 24.41
N ASN A 81 22.58 19.00 25.40
CA ASN A 81 23.68 19.95 25.23
C ASN A 81 23.42 21.01 24.14
N LYS A 82 22.21 21.53 24.05
CA LYS A 82 21.73 22.46 23.00
C LYS A 82 21.69 21.86 21.58
N LYS A 83 21.89 20.56 21.41
CA LYS A 83 21.66 19.85 20.17
C LYS A 83 20.30 19.20 20.19
N ILE A 84 19.63 19.21 19.05
CA ILE A 84 18.35 18.53 18.85
C ILE A 84 18.60 17.14 18.28
N ILE A 85 17.85 16.18 18.78
CA ILE A 85 17.92 14.78 18.38
C ILE A 85 16.53 14.31 17.98
N ILE A 86 16.39 13.78 16.78
CA ILE A 86 15.21 13.02 16.39
C ILE A 86 15.42 11.57 16.82
N ASP A 87 14.55 11.05 17.67
CA ASP A 87 14.60 9.68 18.17
C ASP A 87 13.52 8.83 17.51
N GLU A 88 13.94 7.78 16.83
CA GLU A 88 13.07 6.78 16.21
C GLU A 88 13.24 5.46 16.97
N ILE A 89 12.18 5.01 17.63
CA ILE A 89 12.18 3.85 18.50
C ILE A 89 11.79 2.60 17.72
N LYS A 90 12.56 1.55 17.85
CA LYS A 90 12.27 0.23 17.26
C LYS A 90 12.35 -0.87 18.30
N THR A 91 11.31 -1.67 18.38
CA THR A 91 11.30 -2.85 19.23
C THR A 91 11.83 -4.07 18.49
N THR A 92 12.53 -4.93 19.20
CA THR A 92 13.14 -6.16 18.65
C THR A 92 13.11 -7.30 19.68
N THR A 93 13.26 -8.52 19.19
CA THR A 93 13.58 -9.71 20.00
C THR A 93 15.04 -10.17 19.80
N LYS A 94 15.78 -9.50 18.89
CA LYS A 94 17.20 -9.77 18.71
C LYS A 94 17.99 -9.11 19.83
N ASN A 95 19.12 -9.72 20.21
CA ASN A 95 20.04 -9.09 21.14
C ASN A 95 20.48 -7.73 20.58
N VAL A 96 20.22 -6.66 21.32
CA VAL A 96 20.53 -5.29 20.88
C VAL A 96 22.03 -5.07 20.66
N MET A 97 22.90 -5.85 21.30
CA MET A 97 24.36 -5.75 21.11
C MET A 97 24.79 -6.14 19.70
N ASP A 98 24.03 -7.03 19.04
CA ASP A 98 24.29 -7.48 17.67
C ASP A 98 23.72 -6.53 16.59
N ILE A 99 23.06 -5.45 17.01
CA ILE A 99 22.51 -4.44 16.11
C ILE A 99 23.55 -3.34 15.88
N ASP A 100 23.90 -3.11 14.64
CA ASP A 100 24.80 -2.04 14.20
C ASP A 100 24.14 -1.05 13.27
N TYR A 101 24.94 -0.15 12.71
CA TYR A 101 24.44 0.93 11.84
C TYR A 101 23.83 0.45 10.52
N ASP A 102 24.19 -0.74 10.05
CA ASP A 102 23.74 -1.31 8.79
C ASP A 102 22.57 -2.30 8.97
N PHE A 103 22.10 -2.44 10.21
CA PHE A 103 21.04 -3.40 10.55
C PHE A 103 19.74 -3.18 9.77
N ASN A 104 19.31 -1.92 9.59
CA ASN A 104 18.12 -1.61 8.80
C ASN A 104 18.14 -0.17 8.27
N GLU A 105 18.38 0.00 6.98
CA GLU A 105 18.42 1.30 6.32
C GLU A 105 17.08 2.05 6.34
N LEU A 106 15.94 1.32 6.36
CA LEU A 106 14.61 1.94 6.37
C LEU A 106 14.33 2.68 7.69
N HIS A 107 14.89 2.21 8.80
CA HIS A 107 14.75 2.90 10.09
C HIS A 107 15.48 4.26 10.04
N TRP A 108 16.71 4.29 9.50
CA TRP A 108 17.43 5.53 9.26
C TRP A 108 16.71 6.45 8.29
N ALA A 109 16.16 5.90 7.21
CA ALA A 109 15.44 6.65 6.21
C ALA A 109 14.21 7.36 6.81
N GLN A 110 13.42 6.65 7.62
CA GLN A 110 12.26 7.21 8.31
C GLN A 110 12.67 8.37 9.24
N ALA A 111 13.68 8.14 10.07
CA ALA A 111 14.18 9.14 11.00
C ALA A 111 14.80 10.37 10.30
N LYS A 112 15.50 10.18 9.15
CA LYS A 112 16.01 11.28 8.32
C LYS A 112 14.89 12.15 7.75
N VAL A 113 13.77 11.58 7.35
CA VAL A 113 12.62 12.37 6.86
C VAL A 113 12.06 13.23 7.99
N TYR A 114 11.90 12.70 9.19
CA TYR A 114 11.50 13.49 10.36
C TYR A 114 12.51 14.59 10.66
N ALA A 115 13.80 14.27 10.62
CA ALA A 115 14.88 15.21 10.86
C ALA A 115 14.89 16.35 9.83
N TYR A 116 14.68 16.06 8.55
CA TYR A 116 14.55 17.07 7.50
C TYR A 116 13.40 18.04 7.80
N ILE A 117 12.19 17.52 8.03
CA ILE A 117 11.01 18.35 8.26
C ILE A 117 11.20 19.24 9.48
N TYR A 118 11.70 18.66 10.58
CA TYR A 118 11.94 19.42 11.80
C TYR A 118 13.05 20.47 11.64
N SER A 119 14.16 20.12 10.99
CA SER A 119 15.25 21.08 10.74
C SER A 119 14.82 22.24 9.86
N LYS A 120 13.98 21.98 8.85
CA LYS A 120 13.36 23.01 8.02
C LYS A 120 12.47 23.96 8.84
N GLU A 121 11.62 23.39 9.70
CA GLU A 121 10.71 24.17 10.56
C GLU A 121 11.46 25.07 11.55
N LYS A 122 12.58 24.58 12.09
CA LYS A 122 13.37 25.26 13.14
C LYS A 122 14.59 26.00 12.61
N ASN A 123 14.84 26.00 11.30
CA ASN A 123 16.02 26.59 10.66
C ASN A 123 17.34 26.08 11.27
N LEU A 124 17.49 24.77 11.41
CA LEU A 124 18.69 24.14 11.95
C LEU A 124 19.67 23.79 10.82
N ASP A 125 20.95 24.09 11.00
CA ASP A 125 22.02 23.72 10.06
C ASP A 125 22.40 22.26 10.14
N SER A 126 22.28 21.65 11.32
CA SER A 126 22.49 20.21 11.54
C SER A 126 21.58 19.69 12.65
N ILE A 127 21.37 18.37 12.65
CA ILE A 127 20.57 17.68 13.64
C ILE A 127 21.10 16.25 13.83
N ILE A 128 20.95 15.73 15.05
CA ILE A 128 21.28 14.34 15.34
C ILE A 128 20.07 13.46 15.07
N VAL A 129 20.27 12.36 14.36
CA VAL A 129 19.30 11.27 14.22
C VAL A 129 19.72 10.14 15.10
N GLN A 130 18.81 9.67 15.94
CA GLN A 130 18.99 8.55 16.83
C GLN A 130 18.03 7.42 16.46
N LEU A 131 18.54 6.18 16.40
CA LEU A 131 17.73 4.98 16.42
C LEU A 131 17.84 4.34 17.80
N THR A 132 16.71 4.18 18.47
CA THR A 132 16.62 3.53 19.78
C THR A 132 16.04 2.14 19.60
N TYR A 133 16.89 1.11 19.72
CA TYR A 133 16.46 -0.29 19.71
C TYR A 133 16.17 -0.77 21.12
N TYR A 134 14.97 -1.29 21.34
CA TYR A 134 14.53 -1.83 22.61
C TYR A 134 14.14 -3.30 22.46
N ASN A 135 14.82 -4.18 23.19
CA ASN A 135 14.46 -5.60 23.24
C ASN A 135 13.30 -5.82 24.19
N VAL A 136 12.22 -6.42 23.70
CA VAL A 136 10.99 -6.64 24.48
C VAL A 136 11.07 -7.85 25.41
N GLU A 137 12.09 -8.72 25.26
CA GLU A 137 12.29 -9.93 26.05
C GLU A 137 13.23 -9.70 27.23
N ASP A 138 14.41 -9.12 26.98
CA ASP A 138 15.44 -8.87 27.98
C ASP A 138 15.54 -7.42 28.47
N PHE A 139 14.73 -6.51 27.85
CA PHE A 139 14.66 -5.09 28.15
C PHE A 139 15.93 -4.30 27.84
N GLY A 140 16.88 -4.89 27.12
CA GLY A 140 18.08 -4.23 26.65
C GLY A 140 17.77 -3.06 25.72
N THR A 141 18.56 -1.99 25.80
CA THR A 141 18.42 -0.80 24.97
C THR A 141 19.75 -0.44 24.33
N LYS A 142 19.72 -0.10 23.04
CA LYS A 142 20.88 0.42 22.29
C LYS A 142 20.52 1.66 21.52
N PHE A 143 21.38 2.65 21.60
CA PHE A 143 21.27 3.91 20.88
C PHE A 143 22.32 3.97 19.79
N LEU A 144 21.90 4.24 18.56
CA LEU A 144 22.76 4.51 17.42
C LEU A 144 22.53 5.94 16.97
N ARG A 145 23.58 6.77 16.88
CA ARG A 145 23.49 8.20 16.57
C ARG A 145 24.34 8.54 15.35
N LYS A 146 23.76 9.38 14.45
CA LYS A 146 24.49 10.04 13.37
C LYS A 146 24.04 11.49 13.31
N GLU A 147 24.99 12.40 13.13
CA GLU A 147 24.69 13.82 12.85
C GLU A 147 24.62 14.01 11.35
N TYR A 148 23.61 14.78 10.90
CA TYR A 148 23.39 15.11 9.50
C TYR A 148 23.25 16.62 9.36
N SER A 149 23.83 17.19 8.31
CA SER A 149 23.57 18.55 7.89
C SER A 149 22.17 18.68 7.27
N PHE A 150 21.59 19.87 7.33
CA PHE A 150 20.34 20.16 6.64
C PHE A 150 20.41 19.86 5.14
N HIS A 151 21.56 20.13 4.51
CA HIS A 151 21.77 19.87 3.08
C HIS A 151 21.66 18.37 2.74
N GLU A 152 22.34 17.51 3.50
CA GLU A 152 22.26 16.05 3.29
C GLU A 152 20.83 15.50 3.47
N LEU A 153 20.12 16.01 4.50
CA LEU A 153 18.73 15.61 4.73
C LEU A 153 17.79 16.09 3.63
N ARG A 154 18.03 17.31 3.11
CA ARG A 154 17.25 17.88 2.01
C ARG A 154 17.45 17.08 0.72
N GLU A 155 18.69 16.79 0.35
CA GLU A 155 18.98 15.98 -0.84
C GLU A 155 18.31 14.60 -0.74
N PHE A 156 18.45 13.93 0.41
CA PHE A 156 17.82 12.65 0.67
C PHE A 156 16.29 12.73 0.54
N PHE A 157 15.67 13.74 1.14
CA PHE A 157 14.22 13.92 1.09
C PHE A 157 13.72 14.13 -0.33
N TYR A 158 14.33 15.03 -1.10
CA TYR A 158 13.88 15.32 -2.45
C TYR A 158 14.15 14.16 -3.43
N ASP A 159 15.23 13.39 -3.27
CA ASP A 159 15.45 12.15 -4.03
C ASP A 159 14.31 11.15 -3.79
N LEU A 160 13.89 11.00 -2.53
CA LEU A 160 12.76 10.14 -2.15
C LEU A 160 11.45 10.62 -2.79
N ILE A 161 11.20 11.94 -2.75
CA ILE A 161 10.01 12.57 -3.32
C ILE A 161 9.96 12.40 -4.84
N GLU A 162 11.05 12.63 -5.57
CA GLU A 162 11.08 12.48 -7.03
C GLU A 162 10.82 11.02 -7.44
N LYS A 163 11.36 10.04 -6.72
CA LYS A 163 11.09 8.62 -6.96
C LYS A 163 9.61 8.27 -6.73
N TYR A 164 8.98 8.84 -5.71
CA TYR A 164 7.56 8.60 -5.42
C TYR A 164 6.64 9.33 -6.40
N LYS A 165 6.99 10.53 -6.84
CA LYS A 165 6.27 11.34 -7.82
C LYS A 165 6.02 10.57 -9.13
N GLU A 166 7.00 9.77 -9.60
CA GLU A 166 6.80 8.94 -10.79
C GLU A 166 5.58 8.01 -10.66
N TRP A 167 5.36 7.44 -9.46
CA TRP A 167 4.21 6.58 -9.19
C TRP A 167 2.90 7.36 -9.14
N ILE A 168 2.89 8.54 -8.53
CA ILE A 168 1.72 9.43 -8.51
C ILE A 168 1.31 9.79 -9.94
N LEU A 169 2.27 10.21 -10.77
CA LEU A 169 1.99 10.59 -12.16
C LEU A 169 1.48 9.42 -13.00
N LEU A 170 2.04 8.22 -12.79
CA LEU A 170 1.59 7.01 -13.45
C LEU A 170 0.13 6.67 -13.07
N GLU A 171 -0.21 6.81 -11.79
CA GLU A 171 -1.56 6.54 -11.29
C GLU A 171 -2.57 7.61 -11.73
N LYS A 172 -2.22 8.90 -11.66
CA LYS A 172 -3.05 10.00 -12.16
C LYS A 172 -3.38 9.84 -13.64
N LYS A 173 -2.36 9.58 -14.47
CA LYS A 173 -2.55 9.33 -15.90
C LYS A 173 -3.49 8.15 -16.17
N TRP A 174 -3.38 7.09 -15.37
CA TRP A 174 -4.31 5.96 -15.47
C TRP A 174 -5.72 6.34 -15.07
N ILE A 175 -5.90 7.06 -13.96
CA ILE A 175 -7.22 7.48 -13.48
C ILE A 175 -7.94 8.35 -14.52
N ASP A 176 -7.25 9.29 -15.14
CA ASP A 176 -7.81 10.15 -16.19
C ASP A 176 -8.24 9.31 -17.40
N PHE A 177 -7.32 8.47 -17.92
CA PHE A 177 -7.59 7.58 -19.04
C PHE A 177 -8.76 6.63 -18.79
N ARG A 178 -8.85 6.06 -17.60
CA ARG A 178 -9.98 5.24 -17.16
C ARG A 178 -11.28 6.03 -17.11
N ASN A 179 -11.26 7.20 -16.46
CA ASN A 179 -12.47 8.02 -16.26
C ASN A 179 -13.04 8.49 -17.58
N ASP A 180 -12.21 8.93 -18.54
CA ASP A 180 -12.63 9.31 -19.89
C ASP A 180 -13.35 8.15 -20.59
N SER A 181 -12.81 6.93 -20.44
CA SER A 181 -13.46 5.75 -20.99
C SER A 181 -14.79 5.42 -20.31
N ILE A 182 -14.88 5.59 -18.97
CA ILE A 182 -16.12 5.34 -18.22
C ILE A 182 -17.20 6.37 -18.59
N GLU A 183 -16.84 7.62 -18.79
CA GLU A 183 -17.81 8.68 -19.14
C GLU A 183 -18.55 8.32 -20.42
N SER A 184 -17.82 7.97 -21.48
CA SER A 184 -18.37 7.57 -22.78
C SER A 184 -18.99 6.17 -22.81
N PHE A 185 -18.71 5.32 -21.81
CA PHE A 185 -19.10 3.91 -21.81
C PHE A 185 -20.60 3.75 -21.57
N ASN A 186 -21.27 3.05 -22.49
CA ASN A 186 -22.69 2.71 -22.38
C ASN A 186 -22.87 1.23 -21.98
N PHE A 187 -24.11 0.88 -21.63
CA PHE A 187 -24.45 -0.51 -21.33
C PHE A 187 -24.08 -1.41 -22.53
N PRO A 188 -23.27 -2.48 -22.34
CA PRO A 188 -22.59 -3.18 -23.43
C PRO A 188 -23.50 -4.06 -24.30
N PHE A 189 -24.78 -4.19 -23.96
CA PHE A 189 -25.77 -4.97 -24.71
C PHE A 189 -26.85 -4.08 -25.32
N LYS A 190 -27.54 -4.56 -26.39
CA LYS A 190 -28.61 -3.81 -27.06
C LYS A 190 -29.78 -3.44 -26.15
N SER A 191 -30.06 -4.27 -25.14
CA SER A 191 -31.16 -4.03 -24.20
C SER A 191 -30.88 -4.72 -22.85
N TYR A 192 -31.49 -4.18 -21.81
CA TYR A 192 -31.51 -4.83 -20.51
C TYR A 192 -32.46 -6.02 -20.48
N ARG A 193 -32.09 -7.07 -19.77
CA ARG A 193 -33.01 -8.16 -19.42
C ARG A 193 -34.03 -7.69 -18.38
N LYS A 194 -35.13 -8.41 -18.23
CA LYS A 194 -36.17 -8.09 -17.22
C LYS A 194 -35.55 -7.98 -15.82
N GLY A 195 -35.82 -6.87 -15.13
CA GLY A 195 -35.30 -6.56 -13.79
C GLY A 195 -33.84 -6.10 -13.74
N GLN A 196 -33.06 -6.27 -14.81
CA GLN A 196 -31.63 -5.96 -14.85
C GLN A 196 -31.35 -4.47 -14.67
N ARG A 197 -32.11 -3.61 -15.34
CA ARG A 197 -31.98 -2.15 -15.24
C ARG A 197 -32.35 -1.65 -13.84
N GLU A 198 -33.40 -2.20 -13.25
CA GLU A 198 -33.85 -1.84 -11.91
C GLU A 198 -32.78 -2.19 -10.87
N LEU A 199 -32.19 -3.38 -10.94
CA LEU A 199 -31.10 -3.78 -10.07
C LEU A 199 -29.88 -2.84 -10.23
N ALA A 200 -29.50 -2.51 -11.46
CA ALA A 200 -28.38 -1.59 -11.71
C ALA A 200 -28.61 -0.19 -11.09
N ILE A 201 -29.82 0.35 -11.19
CA ILE A 201 -30.18 1.62 -10.56
C ILE A 201 -30.10 1.54 -9.03
N ARG A 202 -30.58 0.44 -8.44
CA ARG A 202 -30.51 0.24 -6.97
C ARG A 202 -29.08 0.11 -6.49
N VAL A 203 -28.22 -0.60 -7.22
CA VAL A 203 -26.78 -0.74 -6.89
C VAL A 203 -26.10 0.63 -6.97
N TYR A 204 -26.30 1.38 -8.04
CA TYR A 204 -25.73 2.72 -8.18
C TYR A 204 -26.13 3.63 -7.01
N LYS A 205 -27.42 3.69 -6.69
CA LYS A 205 -27.92 4.47 -5.55
C LYS A 205 -27.35 4.01 -4.22
N ALA A 206 -27.23 2.70 -4.00
CA ALA A 206 -26.63 2.18 -2.76
C ALA A 206 -25.18 2.64 -2.60
N ILE A 207 -24.40 2.70 -3.68
CA ILE A 207 -23.02 3.18 -3.65
C ILE A 207 -22.99 4.69 -3.36
N THR A 208 -23.73 5.50 -4.11
CA THR A 208 -23.72 6.97 -3.95
C THR A 208 -24.28 7.44 -2.61
N GLU A 209 -25.20 6.68 -2.01
CA GLU A 209 -25.80 6.98 -0.70
C GLU A 209 -25.07 6.30 0.47
N GLY A 210 -23.98 5.55 0.21
CA GLY A 210 -23.25 4.80 1.25
C GLY A 210 -24.09 3.72 1.95
N LYS A 211 -25.09 3.16 1.24
CA LYS A 211 -26.05 2.22 1.79
C LYS A 211 -25.73 0.76 1.44
N LYS A 212 -26.23 -0.17 2.24
CA LYS A 212 -26.19 -1.61 1.94
C LYS A 212 -27.36 -1.98 1.05
N CYS A 213 -27.11 -2.79 0.00
CA CYS A 213 -28.13 -3.32 -0.90
C CYS A 213 -28.14 -4.85 -0.83
N PHE A 214 -29.26 -5.42 -0.50
CA PHE A 214 -29.52 -6.87 -0.58
C PHE A 214 -30.45 -7.12 -1.78
N ALA A 215 -29.99 -7.96 -2.72
CA ALA A 215 -30.72 -8.23 -3.94
C ALA A 215 -30.89 -9.73 -4.15
N GLU A 216 -32.12 -10.17 -4.29
CA GLU A 216 -32.46 -11.52 -4.74
C GLU A 216 -32.87 -11.46 -6.21
N ALA A 217 -32.25 -12.29 -7.04
CA ALA A 217 -32.57 -12.37 -8.46
C ALA A 217 -32.34 -13.80 -8.97
N PRO A 218 -33.20 -14.33 -9.85
CA PRO A 218 -33.06 -15.66 -10.43
C PRO A 218 -31.75 -15.84 -11.22
N THR A 219 -31.34 -17.08 -11.44
CA THR A 219 -30.21 -17.40 -12.33
C THR A 219 -30.52 -16.94 -13.77
N GLY A 220 -29.48 -16.54 -14.52
CA GLY A 220 -29.64 -16.13 -15.92
C GLY A 220 -30.12 -14.68 -16.15
N THR A 221 -30.46 -13.93 -15.09
CA THR A 221 -30.91 -12.53 -15.21
C THR A 221 -29.80 -11.52 -15.50
N GLY A 222 -28.53 -11.94 -15.54
CA GLY A 222 -27.39 -11.04 -15.78
C GLY A 222 -26.97 -10.25 -14.54
N LYS A 223 -27.11 -10.83 -13.35
CA LYS A 223 -26.76 -10.21 -12.05
C LYS A 223 -25.38 -9.55 -12.04
N THR A 224 -24.35 -10.24 -12.51
CA THR A 224 -22.96 -9.76 -12.49
C THR A 224 -22.82 -8.45 -13.26
N MET A 225 -23.39 -8.36 -14.46
CA MET A 225 -23.41 -7.13 -15.24
C MET A 225 -24.22 -6.02 -14.54
N SER A 226 -25.36 -6.38 -13.92
CA SER A 226 -26.22 -5.42 -13.19
C SER A 226 -25.57 -4.86 -11.94
N ILE A 227 -24.49 -5.50 -11.44
CA ILE A 227 -23.72 -5.06 -10.27
C ILE A 227 -22.46 -4.32 -10.73
N LEU A 228 -21.67 -4.91 -11.64
CA LEU A 228 -20.39 -4.34 -12.06
C LEU A 228 -20.56 -3.07 -12.90
N PHE A 229 -21.51 -3.04 -13.83
CA PHE A 229 -21.73 -1.86 -14.67
C PHE A 229 -22.02 -0.58 -13.86
N PRO A 230 -23.00 -0.55 -12.94
CA PRO A 230 -23.25 0.63 -12.12
C PRO A 230 -22.11 0.92 -11.14
N ALA A 231 -21.38 -0.08 -10.63
CA ALA A 231 -20.21 0.14 -9.77
C ALA A 231 -19.07 0.82 -10.55
N VAL A 232 -18.83 0.44 -11.81
CA VAL A 232 -17.87 1.11 -12.70
C VAL A 232 -18.32 2.54 -13.01
N LYS A 233 -19.63 2.78 -13.26
CA LYS A 233 -20.15 4.15 -13.45
C LYS A 233 -19.95 5.01 -12.20
N ALA A 234 -20.16 4.46 -11.01
CA ALA A 234 -19.88 5.14 -9.74
C ALA A 234 -18.39 5.44 -9.53
N LEU A 235 -17.50 4.53 -9.98
CA LEU A 235 -16.05 4.76 -9.97
C LEU A 235 -15.67 5.97 -10.86
N GLY A 236 -16.20 6.07 -12.07
CA GLY A 236 -15.96 7.21 -12.95
C GLY A 236 -16.55 8.52 -12.43
N ALA A 237 -17.66 8.45 -11.69
CA ALA A 237 -18.28 9.59 -11.01
C ALA A 237 -17.55 9.98 -9.71
N LYS A 238 -16.46 9.29 -9.34
CA LYS A 238 -15.70 9.49 -8.10
C LYS A 238 -16.48 9.25 -6.80
N GLU A 239 -17.57 8.47 -6.87
CA GLU A 239 -18.39 8.07 -5.72
C GLU A 239 -17.74 6.88 -4.96
N THR A 240 -16.78 6.21 -5.58
CA THR A 240 -15.95 5.16 -4.99
C THR A 240 -14.58 5.17 -5.65
N ASN A 241 -13.56 4.66 -4.95
CA ASN A 241 -12.18 4.62 -5.45
C ASN A 241 -11.78 3.23 -5.95
N LYS A 242 -12.47 2.18 -5.50
CA LYS A 242 -12.12 0.79 -5.82
C LYS A 242 -13.33 -0.13 -5.67
N ILE A 243 -13.35 -1.20 -6.45
CA ILE A 243 -14.41 -2.20 -6.43
C ILE A 243 -13.80 -3.53 -5.96
N PHE A 244 -14.38 -4.13 -4.92
CA PHE A 244 -14.07 -5.49 -4.49
C PHE A 244 -15.22 -6.42 -4.88
N TYR A 245 -14.94 -7.35 -5.79
CA TYR A 245 -15.87 -8.41 -6.15
C TYR A 245 -15.50 -9.69 -5.40
N ILE A 246 -16.25 -9.98 -4.34
CA ILE A 246 -15.94 -11.08 -3.42
C ILE A 246 -16.83 -12.29 -3.66
N THR A 247 -16.22 -13.46 -3.79
CA THR A 247 -16.95 -14.72 -3.99
C THR A 247 -16.09 -15.93 -3.63
N ALA A 248 -16.69 -16.93 -2.96
CA ALA A 248 -16.05 -18.20 -2.63
C ALA A 248 -15.93 -19.17 -3.82
N LYS A 249 -16.70 -18.95 -4.90
CA LYS A 249 -16.79 -19.89 -6.01
C LYS A 249 -15.93 -19.47 -7.20
N THR A 250 -15.05 -20.36 -7.67
CA THR A 250 -14.20 -20.14 -8.85
C THR A 250 -15.03 -19.80 -10.10
N THR A 251 -16.15 -20.49 -10.33
CA THR A 251 -17.05 -20.24 -11.47
C THR A 251 -17.63 -18.81 -11.45
N THR A 252 -17.91 -18.28 -10.26
CA THR A 252 -18.43 -16.91 -10.12
C THR A 252 -17.33 -15.87 -10.39
N ARG A 253 -16.06 -16.16 -10.05
CA ARG A 253 -14.91 -15.32 -10.42
C ARG A 253 -14.74 -15.24 -11.94
N GLU A 254 -14.84 -16.38 -12.62
CA GLU A 254 -14.77 -16.42 -14.09
C GLU A 254 -15.89 -15.61 -14.75
N ILE A 255 -17.11 -15.67 -14.20
CA ILE A 255 -18.23 -14.84 -14.69
C ILE A 255 -17.93 -13.35 -14.50
N ALA A 256 -17.34 -12.95 -13.37
CA ALA A 256 -16.94 -11.56 -13.15
C ALA A 256 -15.85 -11.12 -14.14
N ASN A 257 -14.81 -11.94 -14.34
CA ASN A 257 -13.76 -11.66 -15.32
C ASN A 257 -14.32 -11.52 -16.75
N ASN A 258 -15.16 -12.47 -17.18
CA ASN A 258 -15.78 -12.42 -18.50
C ASN A 258 -16.68 -11.16 -18.64
N THR A 259 -17.36 -10.77 -17.56
CA THR A 259 -18.15 -9.53 -17.58
C THR A 259 -17.27 -8.30 -17.79
N LEU A 260 -16.11 -8.22 -17.10
CA LEU A 260 -15.15 -7.14 -17.28
C LEU A 260 -14.50 -7.16 -18.67
N ARG A 261 -14.19 -8.35 -19.24
CA ARG A 261 -13.67 -8.50 -20.60
C ARG A 261 -14.66 -7.96 -21.64
N ILE A 262 -15.95 -8.31 -21.53
CA ILE A 262 -17.01 -7.78 -22.39
C ILE A 262 -17.06 -6.25 -22.31
N MET A 263 -16.90 -5.66 -21.12
CA MET A 263 -16.87 -4.19 -20.98
C MET A 263 -15.64 -3.60 -21.67
N ARG A 264 -14.45 -4.20 -21.52
CA ARG A 264 -13.21 -3.77 -22.20
C ARG A 264 -13.30 -3.87 -23.71
N GLU A 265 -13.86 -4.96 -24.25
CA GLU A 265 -14.11 -5.12 -25.68
C GLU A 265 -15.04 -4.05 -26.26
N LYS A 266 -15.82 -3.38 -25.41
CA LYS A 266 -16.69 -2.26 -25.76
C LYS A 266 -16.09 -0.90 -25.45
N GLY A 267 -14.80 -0.83 -25.18
CA GLY A 267 -14.03 0.42 -25.03
C GLY A 267 -13.85 0.91 -23.61
N LEU A 268 -14.11 0.08 -22.60
CA LEU A 268 -13.83 0.44 -21.20
C LEU A 268 -12.37 0.13 -20.87
N ASN A 269 -11.64 1.11 -20.38
CA ASN A 269 -10.32 0.93 -19.77
C ASN A 269 -10.49 0.70 -18.27
N LEU A 270 -10.07 -0.46 -17.77
CA LEU A 270 -10.25 -0.83 -16.36
C LEU A 270 -9.23 -1.88 -15.94
N ARG A 271 -8.42 -1.58 -14.93
CA ARG A 271 -7.49 -2.54 -14.35
C ARG A 271 -8.20 -3.47 -13.38
N SER A 272 -7.98 -4.76 -13.54
CA SER A 272 -8.51 -5.76 -12.60
C SER A 272 -7.50 -6.83 -12.28
N VAL A 273 -7.51 -7.32 -11.03
CA VAL A 273 -6.67 -8.42 -10.57
C VAL A 273 -7.49 -9.51 -9.90
N ASN A 274 -7.10 -10.77 -10.15
CA ASN A 274 -7.61 -11.93 -9.45
C ASN A 274 -6.63 -12.35 -8.37
N ILE A 275 -7.03 -12.24 -7.11
CA ILE A 275 -6.24 -12.78 -6.01
C ILE A 275 -6.46 -14.29 -5.93
N THR A 276 -5.44 -15.03 -6.32
CA THR A 276 -5.44 -16.50 -6.24
C THR A 276 -4.81 -16.93 -4.93
N ALA A 277 -5.41 -17.88 -4.25
CA ALA A 277 -4.90 -18.38 -2.98
C ALA A 277 -3.44 -18.88 -3.12
N LYS A 278 -2.62 -18.62 -2.13
CA LYS A 278 -1.19 -18.96 -2.11
C LYS A 278 -0.95 -20.44 -2.43
N GLU A 279 -1.84 -21.30 -1.97
CA GLU A 279 -1.83 -22.74 -2.23
C GLU A 279 -1.90 -23.11 -3.71
N LYS A 280 -2.50 -22.26 -4.52
CA LYS A 280 -2.75 -22.52 -5.95
C LYS A 280 -1.75 -21.83 -6.87
N CYS A 281 -1.09 -20.77 -6.40
CA CYS A 281 -0.16 -20.00 -7.21
C CYS A 281 1.31 -20.16 -6.79
N CYS A 282 1.58 -20.78 -5.64
CA CYS A 282 2.95 -21.00 -5.17
C CYS A 282 3.70 -21.92 -6.15
N LYS A 283 4.90 -21.49 -6.55
CA LYS A 283 5.79 -22.23 -7.45
C LYS A 283 6.64 -23.31 -6.75
N MET A 284 6.64 -23.30 -5.40
CA MET A 284 7.42 -24.22 -4.59
C MET A 284 6.57 -25.40 -4.13
N GLU A 285 7.18 -26.58 -4.03
CA GLU A 285 6.53 -27.76 -3.50
C GLU A 285 6.12 -27.57 -2.04
N GLU A 286 7.02 -27.04 -1.22
CA GLU A 286 6.74 -26.65 0.15
C GLU A 286 6.57 -25.14 0.29
N LYS A 287 5.54 -24.70 1.01
CA LYS A 287 5.21 -23.29 1.21
C LYS A 287 6.06 -22.66 2.32
N LYS A 288 7.37 -22.78 2.21
CA LYS A 288 8.33 -22.15 3.12
C LYS A 288 8.79 -20.82 2.53
N CYS A 289 8.15 -19.73 2.93
CA CYS A 289 8.50 -18.39 2.43
C CYS A 289 9.65 -17.81 3.25
N ILE A 290 10.82 -18.40 3.09
CA ILE A 290 12.09 -17.97 3.72
C ILE A 290 13.15 -17.82 2.62
N PRO A 291 14.06 -16.84 2.73
CA PRO A 291 15.02 -16.51 1.66
C PRO A 291 15.93 -17.67 1.27
N GLU A 292 16.30 -18.49 2.22
CA GLU A 292 17.23 -19.62 2.04
C GLU A 292 16.61 -20.75 1.24
N TYR A 293 15.29 -20.85 1.19
CA TYR A 293 14.56 -21.93 0.54
C TYR A 293 13.84 -21.49 -0.74
N CYS A 294 13.19 -20.32 -0.72
CA CYS A 294 12.35 -19.86 -1.81
C CYS A 294 13.03 -18.74 -2.64
N PRO A 295 13.42 -19.01 -3.89
CA PRO A 295 14.08 -18.01 -4.75
C PRO A 295 13.15 -16.82 -5.05
N TYR A 296 11.83 -17.04 -5.08
CA TYR A 296 10.83 -15.98 -5.29
C TYR A 296 10.63 -15.09 -4.06
N ALA A 297 11.01 -15.55 -2.87
CA ALA A 297 11.01 -14.77 -1.64
C ALA A 297 12.32 -14.03 -1.44
N ASN A 298 13.44 -14.63 -1.85
CA ASN A 298 14.76 -14.04 -1.74
C ASN A 298 14.90 -12.80 -2.62
N GLY A 299 15.19 -11.64 -2.02
CA GLY A 299 15.32 -10.36 -2.73
C GLY A 299 14.02 -9.89 -3.41
N TYR A 300 12.85 -10.31 -2.92
CA TYR A 300 11.56 -9.95 -3.47
C TYR A 300 11.37 -8.43 -3.58
N PHE A 301 11.66 -7.72 -2.50
CA PHE A 301 11.47 -6.27 -2.42
C PHE A 301 12.43 -5.47 -3.30
N ASP A 302 13.57 -6.06 -3.69
CA ASP A 302 14.53 -5.43 -4.62
C ASP A 302 14.00 -5.39 -6.07
N ARG A 303 13.06 -6.29 -6.41
CA ARG A 303 12.59 -6.50 -7.79
C ARG A 303 11.13 -6.13 -8.02
N VAL A 304 10.30 -6.16 -6.98
CA VAL A 304 8.85 -6.00 -7.13
C VAL A 304 8.44 -4.64 -7.72
N ASN A 305 9.13 -3.54 -7.39
CA ASN A 305 8.83 -2.23 -7.96
C ASN A 305 9.09 -2.16 -9.47
N ILE A 306 10.11 -2.87 -9.96
CA ILE A 306 10.42 -2.97 -11.39
C ILE A 306 9.31 -3.76 -12.09
N ALA A 307 8.94 -4.91 -11.54
CA ALA A 307 7.86 -5.74 -12.08
C ALA A 307 6.49 -5.02 -12.07
N LEU A 308 6.20 -4.25 -11.03
CA LEU A 308 4.98 -3.42 -10.96
C LEU A 308 4.97 -2.37 -12.07
N LYS A 309 6.04 -1.61 -12.25
CA LYS A 309 6.14 -0.61 -13.32
C LYS A 309 5.92 -1.25 -14.70
N GLU A 310 6.47 -2.44 -14.92
CA GLU A 310 6.28 -3.17 -16.18
C GLU A 310 4.83 -3.62 -16.37
N ALA A 311 4.23 -4.25 -15.35
CA ALA A 311 2.84 -4.68 -15.40
C ALA A 311 1.88 -3.53 -15.71
N LEU A 312 2.10 -2.37 -15.08
CA LEU A 312 1.22 -1.21 -15.20
C LEU A 312 1.29 -0.49 -16.55
N LYS A 313 2.32 -0.76 -17.38
CA LYS A 313 2.47 -0.14 -18.71
C LYS A 313 1.51 -0.72 -19.77
N HIS A 314 1.27 -2.02 -19.74
CA HIS A 314 0.80 -2.76 -20.92
C HIS A 314 -0.46 -3.60 -20.73
N LYS A 315 -1.02 -3.70 -19.54
CA LYS A 315 -2.14 -4.61 -19.31
C LYS A 315 -3.18 -4.04 -18.34
N GLU A 316 -4.43 -4.44 -18.56
CA GLU A 316 -5.58 -4.06 -17.73
C GLU A 316 -6.15 -5.24 -16.94
N GLU A 317 -5.84 -6.47 -17.35
CA GLU A 317 -6.28 -7.69 -16.68
C GLU A 317 -5.07 -8.47 -16.16
N TYR A 318 -4.97 -8.61 -14.84
CA TYR A 318 -3.93 -9.36 -14.17
C TYR A 318 -4.49 -10.69 -13.66
N ASP A 319 -4.59 -11.64 -14.60
CA ASP A 319 -4.95 -13.02 -14.31
C ASP A 319 -3.74 -13.83 -13.82
N LEU A 320 -3.98 -15.07 -13.38
CA LEU A 320 -2.93 -15.94 -12.85
C LEU A 320 -1.84 -16.24 -13.88
N GLU A 321 -2.18 -16.37 -15.16
CA GLU A 321 -1.21 -16.65 -16.23
C GLU A 321 -0.23 -15.48 -16.39
N TYR A 322 -0.74 -14.26 -16.46
CA TYR A 322 0.09 -13.08 -16.58
C TYR A 322 0.95 -12.83 -15.33
N ILE A 323 0.37 -13.01 -14.14
CA ILE A 323 1.09 -12.91 -12.87
C ILE A 323 2.22 -13.93 -12.83
N ASN A 324 1.96 -15.18 -13.24
CA ASN A 324 2.98 -16.22 -13.30
C ASN A 324 4.10 -15.91 -14.27
N LYS A 325 3.79 -15.33 -15.43
CA LYS A 325 4.79 -14.90 -16.41
C LYS A 325 5.74 -13.87 -15.80
N LEU A 326 5.22 -12.81 -15.22
CA LEU A 326 6.05 -11.78 -14.57
C LEU A 326 6.78 -12.32 -13.32
N SER A 327 6.14 -13.21 -12.59
CA SER A 327 6.76 -13.90 -11.45
C SER A 327 8.03 -14.67 -11.85
N GLU A 328 8.01 -15.36 -12.98
CA GLU A 328 9.18 -16.07 -13.52
C GLU A 328 10.23 -15.11 -14.09
N GLU A 329 9.80 -14.10 -14.84
CA GLU A 329 10.69 -13.11 -15.46
C GLU A 329 11.48 -12.31 -14.41
N TYR A 330 10.80 -11.87 -13.34
CA TYR A 330 11.40 -11.04 -12.29
C TYR A 330 11.80 -11.81 -11.03
N ASN A 331 11.57 -13.11 -10.99
CA ASN A 331 11.87 -13.97 -9.85
C ASN A 331 11.18 -13.48 -8.54
N ILE A 332 9.88 -13.16 -8.61
CA ILE A 332 9.07 -12.63 -7.50
C ILE A 332 7.91 -13.57 -7.15
N CYS A 333 7.50 -13.60 -5.89
CA CYS A 333 6.38 -14.44 -5.44
C CYS A 333 5.07 -14.03 -6.12
N PRO A 334 4.39 -14.93 -6.86
CA PRO A 334 3.15 -14.60 -7.59
C PRO A 334 2.01 -14.19 -6.65
N PHE A 335 1.94 -14.77 -5.47
CA PHE A 335 0.93 -14.41 -4.48
C PHE A 335 1.11 -12.98 -3.98
N GLU A 336 2.29 -12.67 -3.44
CA GLU A 336 2.60 -11.33 -2.93
C GLU A 336 2.52 -10.27 -4.04
N PHE A 337 2.95 -10.62 -5.27
CA PHE A 337 2.85 -9.72 -6.42
C PHE A 337 1.39 -9.41 -6.79
N SER A 338 0.49 -10.39 -6.69
CA SER A 338 -0.95 -10.15 -6.89
C SER A 338 -1.54 -9.17 -5.86
N LEU A 339 -1.06 -9.25 -4.62
CA LEU A 339 -1.45 -8.30 -3.56
C LEU A 339 -0.92 -6.89 -3.84
N GLU A 340 0.32 -6.77 -4.28
CA GLU A 340 0.88 -5.48 -4.68
C GLU A 340 0.14 -4.85 -5.87
N LEU A 341 -0.15 -5.63 -6.92
CA LEU A 341 -0.94 -5.18 -8.07
C LEU A 341 -2.33 -4.70 -7.67
N SER A 342 -2.93 -5.29 -6.64
CA SER A 342 -4.27 -4.90 -6.18
C SER A 342 -4.34 -3.45 -5.68
N ASN A 343 -3.22 -2.85 -5.27
CA ASN A 343 -3.15 -1.43 -4.91
C ASN A 343 -3.42 -0.52 -6.12
N PHE A 344 -3.01 -0.95 -7.31
CA PHE A 344 -3.10 -0.19 -8.58
C PHE A 344 -4.29 -0.59 -9.46
N CYS A 345 -5.13 -1.52 -8.98
CA CYS A 345 -6.29 -1.99 -9.72
C CYS A 345 -7.58 -1.30 -9.30
N ASP A 346 -8.45 -1.09 -10.26
CA ASP A 346 -9.80 -0.54 -10.07
C ASP A 346 -10.76 -1.59 -9.51
N VAL A 347 -10.57 -2.85 -9.94
CA VAL A 347 -11.37 -4.00 -9.49
C VAL A 347 -10.46 -5.09 -8.94
N VAL A 348 -10.75 -5.54 -7.73
CA VAL A 348 -10.10 -6.69 -7.09
C VAL A 348 -11.11 -7.82 -6.95
N ILE A 349 -10.82 -8.95 -7.58
CA ILE A 349 -11.66 -10.15 -7.50
C ILE A 349 -10.97 -11.14 -6.56
N CYS A 350 -11.62 -11.50 -5.45
CA CYS A 350 -11.00 -12.33 -4.43
C CYS A 350 -12.00 -13.18 -3.66
N ASP A 351 -11.50 -14.05 -2.80
CA ASP A 351 -12.29 -14.80 -1.83
C ASP A 351 -12.73 -13.94 -0.64
N TYR A 352 -13.82 -14.31 0.03
CA TYR A 352 -14.30 -13.65 1.25
C TYR A 352 -13.23 -13.54 2.33
N ASN A 353 -12.35 -14.54 2.44
CA ASN A 353 -11.30 -14.58 3.46
C ASN A 353 -10.38 -13.37 3.36
N TYR A 354 -10.12 -12.86 2.16
CA TYR A 354 -9.25 -11.68 1.99
C TYR A 354 -9.85 -10.37 2.54
N ILE A 355 -11.14 -10.35 2.80
CA ILE A 355 -11.84 -9.16 3.33
C ILE A 355 -12.22 -9.37 4.80
N PHE A 356 -12.71 -10.56 5.16
CA PHE A 356 -13.35 -10.81 6.46
C PHE A 356 -12.51 -11.62 7.44
N ASP A 357 -11.50 -12.38 6.99
CA ASP A 357 -10.63 -13.13 7.88
C ASP A 357 -9.55 -12.18 8.48
N PRO A 358 -9.48 -12.02 9.81
CA PRO A 358 -8.49 -11.16 10.45
C PRO A 358 -7.02 -11.54 10.13
N GLN A 359 -6.76 -12.79 9.78
CA GLN A 359 -5.41 -13.29 9.46
C GLN A 359 -5.05 -13.15 7.98
N ALA A 360 -6.02 -13.29 7.09
CA ALA A 360 -5.83 -13.23 5.64
C ALA A 360 -6.23 -11.88 5.02
N SER A 361 -6.76 -10.96 5.82
CA SER A 361 -7.37 -9.73 5.36
C SER A 361 -6.39 -8.80 4.65
N LEU A 362 -6.82 -8.25 3.51
CA LEU A 362 -6.18 -7.17 2.76
C LEU A 362 -6.35 -5.81 3.46
N LYS A 363 -6.14 -5.74 4.78
CA LYS A 363 -6.39 -4.54 5.59
C LYS A 363 -5.72 -3.28 5.04
N GLY A 364 -4.47 -3.38 4.59
CA GLY A 364 -3.75 -2.25 4.00
C GLY A 364 -4.44 -1.66 2.77
N ILE A 365 -5.07 -2.50 1.95
CA ILE A 365 -5.78 -2.06 0.73
C ILE A 365 -7.17 -1.50 1.08
N LEU A 366 -7.84 -2.08 2.07
CA LEU A 366 -9.17 -1.66 2.51
C LEU A 366 -9.14 -0.33 3.26
N GLU A 367 -8.06 -0.05 3.97
CA GLU A 367 -7.89 1.17 4.76
C GLU A 367 -7.37 2.36 3.94
N GLY A 368 -7.15 2.19 2.62
CA GLY A 368 -6.70 3.26 1.73
C GLY A 368 -5.29 3.76 2.03
N LYS A 369 -4.43 2.86 2.49
CA LYS A 369 -3.02 3.17 2.81
C LYS A 369 -2.13 2.89 1.61
#